data_b2cad4022adfa60cf04f998ef6887148
#
_entry.id   b2cad4022adfa60cf04f998ef6887148
#
_cell.length_a   1.000
_cell.length_b   1.000
_cell.length_c   1.000
_cell.angle_alpha   90.00
_cell.angle_beta   90.00
_cell.angle_gamma   90.00
#
_symmetry.space_group_name_H-M   'P 1'
#
loop_
_entity.id
_entity.type
_entity.pdbx_description
1 polymer ?
#
loop_
_entity_poly.entity_id
_entity_poly.type
_entity_poly.pdbx_seq_one_letter_code
_entity_poly.pdbx_strand_id
1 'polypeptide(L)'
;SRGLGDVYKRQIIRNTTFLRRKMLESYLAIPPLLGVLGLLVALGIYVVVTRFSEGDDNVKKIGDQIHLGAMTFMKTEYTYLSIFALVVIVLVWFSLGEGTAIAVLAGALSSSIAGWIGMYSATKANVRTATAASESGAESALSVAFYGGSIMGLCVASLGLIGLGTLFYILSGDAHSIEGFAMGASIVALFSRVGGGIYTKSADVGADLVGKVEAGIPEDDPRNPGVIADNVGDNVGDIAGMGSDIFESYCGSMVAC
;
A
#
# COMPACT_ATOMS: atom_id res chain seq x y z
N SER A 1 44.39 35.33 31.09
CA SER A 1 43.38 35.78 30.10
C SER A 1 43.12 34.75 28.95
N ARG A 2 44.01 33.76 28.72
CA ARG A 2 43.78 32.72 27.67
C ARG A 2 42.65 31.70 28.01
N GLY A 3 42.39 31.44 29.30
CA GLY A 3 41.40 30.43 29.72
C GLY A 3 39.93 30.84 29.53
N LEU A 4 39.60 32.12 29.68
CA LEU A 4 38.20 32.58 29.52
C LEU A 4 37.71 32.57 28.06
N GLY A 5 38.61 32.87 27.12
CA GLY A 5 38.28 32.81 25.68
C GLY A 5 38.00 31.38 25.18
N ASP A 6 38.70 30.40 25.72
CA ASP A 6 38.48 28.98 25.36
C ASP A 6 37.18 28.41 25.95
N VAL A 7 36.81 28.82 27.18
CA VAL A 7 35.55 28.43 27.80
C VAL A 7 34.38 29.03 27.02
N TYR A 8 34.48 30.30 26.61
CA TYR A 8 33.43 30.98 25.83
C TYR A 8 33.25 30.36 24.43
N LYS A 9 34.36 30.04 23.75
CA LYS A 9 34.33 29.33 22.45
C LYS A 9 33.69 27.96 22.59
N ARG A 10 34.04 27.16 23.58
CA ARG A 10 33.42 25.84 23.81
C ARG A 10 31.93 25.95 24.14
N GLN A 11 31.52 26.97 24.86
CA GLN A 11 30.10 27.20 25.19
C GLN A 11 29.29 27.65 23.96
N ILE A 12 29.84 28.48 23.10
CA ILE A 12 29.21 28.86 21.82
C ILE A 12 29.08 27.66 20.90
N ILE A 13 30.15 26.87 20.72
CA ILE A 13 30.12 25.65 19.90
C ILE A 13 29.08 24.66 20.44
N ARG A 14 29.02 24.47 21.74
CA ARG A 14 28.05 23.59 22.40
C ARG A 14 26.59 24.08 22.19
N ASN A 15 26.35 25.36 22.32
CA ASN A 15 25.02 25.96 22.09
C ASN A 15 24.61 25.91 20.62
N THR A 16 25.50 26.19 19.69
CA THR A 16 25.20 26.10 18.24
C THR A 16 24.96 24.66 17.82
N THR A 17 25.72 23.69 18.35
CA THR A 17 25.52 22.26 18.09
C THR A 17 24.18 21.79 18.67
N PHE A 18 23.82 22.23 19.87
CA PHE A 18 22.54 21.93 20.51
C PHE A 18 21.35 22.50 19.73
N LEU A 19 21.43 23.76 19.31
CA LEU A 19 20.38 24.41 18.51
C LEU A 19 20.25 23.73 17.14
N ARG A 20 21.36 23.39 16.48
CA ARG A 20 21.38 22.69 15.21
C ARG A 20 20.74 21.29 15.33
N ARG A 21 21.05 20.56 16.40
CA ARG A 21 20.48 19.25 16.67
C ARG A 21 18.96 19.35 16.92
N LYS A 22 18.51 20.32 17.73
CA LYS A 22 17.09 20.54 18.01
C LYS A 22 16.30 20.97 16.76
N MET A 23 16.90 21.79 15.88
CA MET A 23 16.29 22.12 14.59
C MET A 23 16.20 20.87 13.71
N LEU A 24 17.26 20.08 13.62
CA LEU A 24 17.29 18.84 12.83
C LEU A 24 16.20 17.86 13.31
N GLU A 25 16.10 17.64 14.62
CA GLU A 25 15.05 16.80 15.23
C GLU A 25 13.64 17.30 14.90
N SER A 26 13.45 18.62 14.85
CA SER A 26 12.17 19.23 14.46
C SER A 26 11.82 18.97 12.98
N TYR A 27 12.80 19.04 12.07
CA TYR A 27 12.58 18.71 10.66
C TYR A 27 12.33 17.23 10.41
N LEU A 28 12.94 16.35 11.19
CA LEU A 28 12.76 14.89 11.08
C LEU A 28 11.35 14.43 11.45
N ALA A 29 10.60 15.20 12.22
CA ALA A 29 9.22 14.90 12.57
C ALA A 29 8.22 15.25 11.43
N ILE A 30 8.61 16.07 10.45
CA ILE A 30 7.71 16.55 9.41
C ILE A 30 7.20 15.40 8.51
N PRO A 31 8.05 14.50 7.96
CA PRO A 31 7.57 13.43 7.10
C PRO A 31 6.52 12.51 7.75
N PRO A 32 6.72 11.99 8.98
CA PRO A 32 5.69 11.20 9.65
C PRO A 32 4.39 11.96 9.88
N LEU A 33 4.47 13.26 10.25
CA LEU A 33 3.26 14.08 10.46
C LEU A 33 2.49 14.30 9.15
N LEU A 34 3.19 14.56 8.05
CA LEU A 34 2.57 14.64 6.71
C LEU A 34 1.94 13.32 6.31
N GLY A 35 2.59 12.19 6.64
CA GLY A 35 2.03 10.87 6.41
C GLY A 35 0.73 10.64 7.20
N VAL A 36 0.68 11.03 8.47
CA VAL A 36 -0.56 10.96 9.27
C VAL A 36 -1.67 11.83 8.66
N LEU A 37 -1.33 13.05 8.25
CA LEU A 37 -2.28 13.93 7.57
C LEU A 37 -2.82 13.29 6.29
N GLY A 38 -1.96 12.67 5.47
CA GLY A 38 -2.35 11.96 4.26
C GLY A 38 -3.31 10.79 4.53
N LEU A 39 -3.09 10.00 5.61
CA LEU A 39 -4.03 8.96 6.02
C LEU A 39 -5.39 9.53 6.46
N LEU A 40 -5.41 10.66 7.15
CA LEU A 40 -6.65 11.33 7.53
C LEU A 40 -7.42 11.83 6.29
N VAL A 41 -6.72 12.35 5.29
CA VAL A 41 -7.32 12.73 4.00
C VAL A 41 -7.85 11.50 3.28
N ALA A 42 -7.11 10.39 3.22
CA ALA A 42 -7.57 9.13 2.64
C ALA A 42 -8.85 8.61 3.31
N LEU A 43 -8.92 8.66 4.64
CA LEU A 43 -10.12 8.32 5.39
C LEU A 43 -11.30 9.26 5.04
N GLY A 44 -11.05 10.55 4.92
CA GLY A 44 -12.07 11.52 4.49
C GLY A 44 -12.61 11.20 3.10
N ILE A 45 -11.74 10.87 2.14
CA ILE A 45 -12.15 10.46 0.79
C ILE A 45 -12.93 9.14 0.83
N TYR A 46 -12.50 8.16 1.64
CA TYR A 46 -13.25 6.92 1.82
C TYR A 46 -14.69 7.18 2.29
N VAL A 47 -14.88 8.05 3.28
CA VAL A 47 -16.22 8.46 3.74
C VAL A 47 -17.02 9.12 2.63
N VAL A 48 -16.39 9.92 1.77
CA VAL A 48 -17.09 10.52 0.60
C VAL A 48 -17.50 9.42 -0.39
N VAL A 49 -16.60 8.50 -0.74
CA VAL A 49 -16.90 7.38 -1.65
C VAL A 49 -18.05 6.52 -1.13
N THR A 50 -18.08 6.23 0.16
CA THR A 50 -19.16 5.40 0.75
C THR A 50 -20.54 6.07 0.77
N ARG A 51 -20.64 7.36 0.46
CA ARG A 51 -21.94 8.05 0.32
C ARG A 51 -22.57 7.87 -1.05
N PHE A 52 -21.82 7.43 -2.05
CA PHE A 52 -22.39 7.11 -3.36
C PHE A 52 -23.22 5.83 -3.30
N SER A 53 -24.23 5.76 -4.16
CA SER A 53 -25.13 4.59 -4.25
C SER A 53 -24.38 3.33 -4.65
N GLU A 54 -24.73 2.20 -4.03
CA GLU A 54 -24.27 0.86 -4.43
C GLU A 54 -25.13 0.25 -5.55
N GLY A 55 -26.18 0.95 -5.99
CA GLY A 55 -27.12 0.47 -7.00
C GLY A 55 -28.18 -0.46 -6.44
N ASP A 56 -28.76 -1.27 -7.31
CA ASP A 56 -29.79 -2.23 -6.98
C ASP A 56 -29.23 -3.46 -6.23
N ASP A 57 -30.16 -4.31 -5.73
CA ASP A 57 -29.80 -5.51 -4.96
C ASP A 57 -28.95 -6.52 -5.75
N ASN A 58 -29.03 -6.55 -7.09
CA ASN A 58 -28.26 -7.47 -7.91
C ASN A 58 -26.80 -6.97 -8.04
N VAL A 59 -26.62 -5.68 -8.35
CA VAL A 59 -25.31 -5.04 -8.42
C VAL A 59 -24.59 -5.16 -7.08
N LYS A 60 -25.29 -4.90 -5.98
CA LYS A 60 -24.76 -5.05 -4.64
C LYS A 60 -24.31 -6.47 -4.32
N LYS A 61 -25.12 -7.49 -4.64
CA LYS A 61 -24.78 -8.91 -4.43
C LYS A 61 -23.52 -9.30 -5.20
N ILE A 62 -23.38 -8.88 -6.46
CA ILE A 62 -22.16 -9.14 -7.27
C ILE A 62 -20.95 -8.46 -6.62
N GLY A 63 -21.09 -7.20 -6.25
CA GLY A 63 -20.02 -6.46 -5.58
C GLY A 63 -19.58 -7.08 -4.25
N ASP A 64 -20.51 -7.59 -3.46
CA ASP A 64 -20.20 -8.28 -2.21
C ASP A 64 -19.48 -9.62 -2.46
N GLN A 65 -19.80 -10.35 -3.54
CA GLN A 65 -19.08 -11.55 -3.93
C GLN A 65 -17.64 -11.24 -4.40
N ILE A 66 -17.46 -10.19 -5.21
CA ILE A 66 -16.14 -9.72 -5.65
C ILE A 66 -15.32 -9.29 -4.42
N HIS A 67 -15.92 -8.52 -3.52
CA HIS A 67 -15.27 -8.10 -2.27
C HIS A 67 -14.82 -9.31 -1.43
N LEU A 68 -15.71 -10.29 -1.24
CA LEU A 68 -15.41 -11.51 -0.49
C LEU A 68 -14.26 -12.29 -1.13
N GLY A 69 -14.29 -12.47 -2.46
CA GLY A 69 -13.23 -13.14 -3.20
C GLY A 69 -11.88 -12.43 -3.05
N ALA A 70 -11.85 -11.11 -3.25
CA ALA A 70 -10.65 -10.29 -3.12
C ALA A 70 -10.06 -10.35 -1.70
N MET A 71 -10.88 -10.23 -0.66
CA MET A 71 -10.43 -10.31 0.74
C MET A 71 -9.99 -11.72 1.13
N THR A 72 -10.59 -12.76 0.55
CA THR A 72 -10.17 -14.15 0.74
C THR A 72 -8.80 -14.40 0.12
N PHE A 73 -8.56 -13.89 -1.10
CA PHE A 73 -7.26 -13.94 -1.74
C PHE A 73 -6.20 -13.25 -0.86
N MET A 74 -6.44 -12.01 -0.44
CA MET A 74 -5.52 -11.23 0.41
C MET A 74 -5.17 -11.99 1.70
N LYS A 75 -6.17 -12.58 2.35
CA LYS A 75 -5.95 -13.36 3.58
C LYS A 75 -5.06 -14.57 3.33
N THR A 76 -5.30 -15.29 2.25
CA THR A 76 -4.53 -16.49 1.88
C THR A 76 -3.11 -16.12 1.52
N GLU A 77 -2.94 -15.12 0.64
CA GLU A 77 -1.63 -14.62 0.23
C GLU A 77 -0.80 -14.13 1.43
N TYR A 78 -1.38 -13.31 2.30
CA TYR A 78 -0.68 -12.78 3.47
C TYR A 78 -0.32 -13.85 4.50
N THR A 79 -1.02 -14.97 4.53
CA THR A 79 -0.64 -16.11 5.35
C THR A 79 0.68 -16.70 4.87
N TYR A 80 0.82 -16.99 3.58
CA TYR A 80 2.07 -17.50 3.02
C TYR A 80 3.19 -16.47 3.04
N LEU A 81 2.87 -15.24 2.70
CA LEU A 81 3.79 -14.10 2.77
C LEU A 81 4.37 -13.93 4.18
N SER A 82 3.53 -14.02 5.22
CA SER A 82 3.98 -13.87 6.61
C SER A 82 4.97 -14.94 7.03
N ILE A 83 4.77 -16.17 6.59
CA ILE A 83 5.71 -17.28 6.86
C ILE A 83 7.05 -17.00 6.18
N PHE A 84 7.03 -16.62 4.90
CA PHE A 84 8.25 -16.32 4.15
C PHE A 84 8.98 -15.09 4.72
N ALA A 85 8.24 -14.01 4.99
CA ALA A 85 8.80 -12.79 5.56
C ALA A 85 9.44 -13.05 6.93
N LEU A 86 8.82 -13.87 7.78
CA LEU A 86 9.40 -14.26 9.06
C LEU A 86 10.75 -14.97 8.89
N VAL A 87 10.85 -15.91 7.96
CA VAL A 87 12.11 -16.60 7.67
C VAL A 87 13.19 -15.60 7.21
N VAL A 88 12.84 -14.69 6.30
CA VAL A 88 13.78 -13.68 5.82
C VAL A 88 14.19 -12.72 6.95
N ILE A 89 13.28 -12.27 7.79
CA ILE A 89 13.58 -11.37 8.93
C ILE A 89 14.55 -12.06 9.90
N VAL A 90 14.34 -13.35 10.20
CA VAL A 90 15.26 -14.10 11.06
C VAL A 90 16.66 -14.22 10.42
N LEU A 91 16.74 -14.51 9.12
CA LEU A 91 18.03 -14.56 8.41
C LEU A 91 18.74 -13.20 8.41
N VAL A 92 17.99 -12.11 8.17
CA VAL A 92 18.51 -10.75 8.21
C VAL A 92 19.00 -10.37 9.62
N TRP A 93 18.27 -10.77 10.65
CA TRP A 93 18.66 -10.53 12.04
C TRP A 93 20.04 -11.08 12.36
N PHE A 94 20.32 -12.33 11.94
CA PHE A 94 21.61 -12.97 12.20
C PHE A 94 22.73 -12.52 11.25
N SER A 95 22.40 -12.05 10.04
CA SER A 95 23.42 -11.69 9.03
C SER A 95 23.72 -10.20 8.97
N LEU A 96 22.71 -9.34 9.07
CA LEU A 96 22.82 -7.88 8.88
C LEU A 96 22.54 -7.09 10.17
N GLY A 97 22.04 -7.76 11.21
CA GLY A 97 21.82 -7.18 12.51
C GLY A 97 20.38 -6.75 12.79
N GLU A 98 20.12 -6.35 14.03
CA GLU A 98 18.81 -6.05 14.58
C GLU A 98 18.14 -4.85 13.89
N GLY A 99 18.88 -3.76 13.66
CA GLY A 99 18.34 -2.54 13.05
C GLY A 99 17.76 -2.80 11.67
N THR A 100 18.48 -3.52 10.82
CA THR A 100 18.04 -3.90 9.47
C THR A 100 16.83 -4.84 9.52
N ALA A 101 16.81 -5.80 10.45
CA ALA A 101 15.68 -6.72 10.59
C ALA A 101 14.39 -6.00 11.02
N ILE A 102 14.47 -5.02 11.93
CA ILE A 102 13.35 -4.18 12.33
C ILE A 102 12.86 -3.34 11.14
N ALA A 103 13.77 -2.81 10.34
CA ALA A 103 13.41 -2.05 9.15
C ALA A 103 12.71 -2.93 8.09
N VAL A 104 13.20 -4.16 7.84
CA VAL A 104 12.54 -5.14 6.96
C VAL A 104 11.12 -5.43 7.44
N LEU A 105 10.94 -5.69 8.73
CA LEU A 105 9.62 -5.91 9.32
C LEU A 105 8.69 -4.71 9.10
N ALA A 106 9.19 -3.49 9.39
CA ALA A 106 8.40 -2.27 9.24
C ALA A 106 8.01 -2.02 7.77
N GLY A 107 8.91 -2.27 6.82
CA GLY A 107 8.64 -2.15 5.38
C GLY A 107 7.59 -3.15 4.91
N ALA A 108 7.73 -4.41 5.30
CA ALA A 108 6.76 -5.45 4.97
C ALA A 108 5.37 -5.15 5.56
N LEU A 109 5.29 -4.73 6.81
CA LEU A 109 4.03 -4.35 7.44
C LEU A 109 3.39 -3.14 6.77
N SER A 110 4.16 -2.09 6.48
CA SER A 110 3.64 -0.88 5.83
C SER A 110 3.09 -1.18 4.43
N SER A 111 3.81 -1.97 3.62
CA SER A 111 3.36 -2.40 2.30
C SER A 111 2.09 -3.25 2.38
N SER A 112 2.05 -4.23 3.30
CA SER A 112 0.88 -5.09 3.50
C SER A 112 -0.35 -4.30 3.94
N ILE A 113 -0.20 -3.33 4.85
CA ILE A 113 -1.29 -2.47 5.31
C ILE A 113 -1.80 -1.59 4.14
N ALA A 114 -0.90 -1.02 3.33
CA ALA A 114 -1.27 -0.23 2.16
C ALA A 114 -2.08 -1.08 1.16
N GLY A 115 -1.60 -2.28 0.84
CA GLY A 115 -2.30 -3.22 -0.05
C GLY A 115 -3.67 -3.63 0.49
N TRP A 116 -3.79 -3.91 1.78
CA TRP A 116 -5.06 -4.26 2.41
C TRP A 116 -6.08 -3.12 2.34
N ILE A 117 -5.69 -1.90 2.74
CA ILE A 117 -6.57 -0.73 2.68
C ILE A 117 -6.96 -0.42 1.24
N GLY A 118 -6.00 -0.50 0.31
CA GLY A 118 -6.23 -0.29 -1.11
C GLY A 118 -7.28 -1.27 -1.66
N MET A 119 -7.10 -2.57 -1.44
CA MET A 119 -8.03 -3.60 -1.89
C MET A 119 -9.42 -3.42 -1.27
N TYR A 120 -9.49 -3.18 0.03
CA TYR A 120 -10.76 -2.97 0.72
C TYR A 120 -11.52 -1.76 0.16
N SER A 121 -10.84 -0.62 -0.03
CA SER A 121 -11.47 0.60 -0.52
C SER A 121 -11.86 0.50 -2.00
N ALA A 122 -11.03 -0.11 -2.83
CA ALA A 122 -11.29 -0.23 -4.26
C ALA A 122 -12.48 -1.14 -4.56
N THR A 123 -12.58 -2.30 -3.91
CA THR A 123 -13.73 -3.20 -4.10
C THR A 123 -15.07 -2.54 -3.66
N LYS A 124 -15.02 -1.61 -2.69
CA LYS A 124 -16.19 -0.81 -2.32
C LYS A 124 -16.43 0.36 -3.30
N ALA A 125 -15.40 0.91 -3.92
CA ALA A 125 -15.54 1.96 -4.92
C ALA A 125 -16.05 1.43 -6.27
N ASN A 126 -15.66 0.23 -6.69
CA ASN A 126 -15.98 -0.35 -7.99
C ASN A 126 -17.50 -0.46 -8.20
N VAL A 127 -18.25 -0.96 -7.23
CA VAL A 127 -19.71 -1.06 -7.28
C VAL A 127 -20.34 0.31 -7.47
N ARG A 128 -19.86 1.31 -6.72
CA ARG A 128 -20.33 2.68 -6.79
C ARG A 128 -19.99 3.36 -8.11
N THR A 129 -18.83 3.04 -8.68
CA THR A 129 -18.40 3.50 -10.00
C THR A 129 -19.33 2.95 -11.09
N ALA A 130 -19.63 1.66 -11.05
CA ALA A 130 -20.56 1.02 -11.98
C ALA A 130 -21.96 1.62 -11.89
N THR A 131 -22.47 1.81 -10.67
CA THR A 131 -23.77 2.46 -10.43
C THR A 131 -23.77 3.91 -10.92
N ALA A 132 -22.73 4.68 -10.62
CA ALA A 132 -22.61 6.06 -11.09
C ALA A 132 -22.57 6.14 -12.63
N ALA A 133 -21.92 5.17 -13.29
CA ALA A 133 -21.90 5.09 -14.75
C ALA A 133 -23.29 4.89 -15.35
N SER A 134 -24.11 4.02 -14.74
CA SER A 134 -25.45 3.71 -15.23
C SER A 134 -26.47 4.81 -14.93
N GLU A 135 -26.37 5.45 -13.75
CA GLU A 135 -27.36 6.43 -13.28
C GLU A 135 -27.02 7.87 -13.68
N SER A 136 -25.74 8.24 -13.66
CA SER A 136 -25.28 9.64 -13.77
C SER A 136 -24.27 9.87 -14.91
N GLY A 137 -23.87 8.83 -15.63
CA GLY A 137 -23.00 8.90 -16.79
C GLY A 137 -21.49 8.89 -16.47
N ALA A 138 -20.69 8.98 -17.53
CA ALA A 138 -19.23 8.76 -17.47
C ALA A 138 -18.46 9.75 -16.58
N GLU A 139 -18.88 11.01 -16.49
CA GLU A 139 -18.20 12.04 -15.68
C GLU A 139 -18.30 11.71 -14.18
N SER A 140 -19.50 11.31 -13.73
CA SER A 140 -19.73 10.89 -12.35
C SER A 140 -18.94 9.62 -12.02
N ALA A 141 -18.99 8.63 -12.92
CA ALA A 141 -18.23 7.39 -12.77
C ALA A 141 -16.72 7.63 -12.63
N LEU A 142 -16.17 8.48 -13.50
CA LEU A 142 -14.75 8.84 -13.45
C LEU A 142 -14.38 9.49 -12.10
N SER A 143 -15.24 10.37 -11.59
CA SER A 143 -15.03 11.03 -10.29
C SER A 143 -15.00 10.02 -9.15
N VAL A 144 -15.95 9.08 -9.10
CA VAL A 144 -15.99 8.02 -8.07
C VAL A 144 -14.78 7.09 -8.17
N ALA A 145 -14.41 6.67 -9.39
CA ALA A 145 -13.23 5.84 -9.64
C ALA A 145 -11.93 6.53 -9.19
N PHE A 146 -11.78 7.82 -9.52
CA PHE A 146 -10.63 8.60 -9.13
C PHE A 146 -10.51 8.75 -7.61
N TYR A 147 -11.62 9.03 -6.93
CA TYR A 147 -11.62 9.07 -5.46
C TYR A 147 -11.27 7.70 -4.87
N GLY A 148 -11.83 6.60 -5.39
CA GLY A 148 -11.51 5.25 -4.95
C GLY A 148 -10.03 4.91 -5.09
N GLY A 149 -9.43 5.18 -6.25
CA GLY A 149 -8.01 4.93 -6.50
C GLY A 149 -7.09 5.84 -5.68
N SER A 150 -7.49 7.10 -5.46
CA SER A 150 -6.67 8.06 -4.68
C SER A 150 -6.48 7.64 -3.22
N ILE A 151 -7.38 6.84 -2.65
CA ILE A 151 -7.22 6.27 -1.29
C ILE A 151 -5.95 5.42 -1.23
N MET A 152 -5.77 4.51 -2.20
CA MET A 152 -4.58 3.67 -2.27
C MET A 152 -3.31 4.51 -2.44
N GLY A 153 -3.30 5.46 -3.37
CA GLY A 153 -2.16 6.35 -3.61
C GLY A 153 -1.75 7.14 -2.37
N LEU A 154 -2.73 7.69 -1.63
CA LEU A 154 -2.48 8.39 -0.37
C LEU A 154 -1.96 7.44 0.72
N CYS A 155 -2.47 6.21 0.81
CA CYS A 155 -1.97 5.22 1.77
C CYS A 155 -0.52 4.84 1.47
N VAL A 156 -0.15 4.63 0.20
CA VAL A 156 1.21 4.34 -0.23
C VAL A 156 2.16 5.46 0.19
N ALA A 157 1.86 6.71 -0.19
CA ALA A 157 2.68 7.86 0.14
C ALA A 157 2.79 8.07 1.65
N SER A 158 1.68 7.97 2.36
CA SER A 158 1.60 8.23 3.80
C SER A 158 2.34 7.19 4.63
N LEU A 159 2.12 5.90 4.35
CA LEU A 159 2.77 4.82 5.10
C LEU A 159 4.27 4.76 4.79
N GLY A 160 4.69 5.10 3.57
CA GLY A 160 6.10 5.29 3.24
C GLY A 160 6.75 6.41 4.05
N LEU A 161 6.10 7.59 4.11
CA LEU A 161 6.60 8.73 4.90
C LEU A 161 6.62 8.44 6.41
N ILE A 162 5.57 7.78 6.94
CA ILE A 162 5.53 7.39 8.36
C ILE A 162 6.62 6.37 8.65
N GLY A 163 6.70 5.30 7.86
CA GLY A 163 7.63 4.21 8.09
C GLY A 163 9.09 4.65 7.98
N LEU A 164 9.49 5.21 6.85
CA LEU A 164 10.86 5.68 6.64
C LEU A 164 11.23 6.84 7.56
N GLY A 165 10.35 7.83 7.73
CA GLY A 165 10.63 8.97 8.59
C GLY A 165 10.79 8.56 10.06
N THR A 166 9.97 7.61 10.55
CA THR A 166 10.08 7.10 11.91
C THR A 166 11.34 6.26 12.10
N LEU A 167 11.67 5.39 11.13
CA LEU A 167 12.89 4.57 11.17
C LEU A 167 14.14 5.44 11.11
N PHE A 168 14.16 6.46 10.26
CA PHE A 168 15.28 7.39 10.19
C PHE A 168 15.53 8.08 11.52
N TYR A 169 14.47 8.44 12.23
CA TYR A 169 14.58 9.02 13.57
C TYR A 169 15.09 8.00 14.62
N ILE A 170 14.52 6.78 14.64
CA ILE A 170 14.86 5.73 15.62
C ILE A 170 16.28 5.21 15.41
N LEU A 171 16.65 4.96 14.15
CA LEU A 171 17.95 4.38 13.78
C LEU A 171 19.04 5.45 13.61
N SER A 172 18.77 6.69 14.01
CA SER A 172 19.72 7.82 13.98
C SER A 172 20.36 8.05 12.59
N GLY A 173 19.60 7.76 11.52
CA GLY A 173 20.05 7.94 10.14
C GLY A 173 21.05 6.89 9.64
N ASP A 174 21.10 5.70 10.27
CA ASP A 174 21.92 4.59 9.76
C ASP A 174 21.37 4.08 8.41
N ALA A 175 22.04 4.47 7.33
CA ALA A 175 21.63 4.17 5.95
C ALA A 175 21.46 2.66 5.71
N HIS A 176 22.40 1.83 6.19
CA HIS A 176 22.33 0.39 5.99
C HIS A 176 21.10 -0.25 6.64
N SER A 177 20.74 0.20 7.84
CA SER A 177 19.54 -0.29 8.50
C SER A 177 18.26 0.19 7.79
N ILE A 178 18.25 1.43 7.28
CA ILE A 178 17.09 2.02 6.59
C ILE A 178 16.81 1.32 5.26
N GLU A 179 17.84 0.87 4.52
CA GLU A 179 17.68 0.06 3.30
C GLU A 179 16.83 -1.20 3.53
N GLY A 180 16.85 -1.74 4.74
CA GLY A 180 16.00 -2.85 5.14
C GLY A 180 14.50 -2.59 4.95
N PHE A 181 14.04 -1.33 5.07
CA PHE A 181 12.64 -0.99 4.84
C PHE A 181 12.21 -1.24 3.38
N ALA A 182 13.03 -0.82 2.42
CA ALA A 182 12.79 -1.09 1.00
C ALA A 182 12.82 -2.60 0.72
N MET A 183 13.77 -3.34 1.32
CA MET A 183 13.82 -4.80 1.21
C MET A 183 12.54 -5.47 1.74
N GLY A 184 11.98 -5.00 2.86
CA GLY A 184 10.72 -5.49 3.39
C GLY A 184 9.55 -5.22 2.45
N ALA A 185 9.48 -4.03 1.86
CA ALA A 185 8.50 -3.67 0.84
C ALA A 185 8.64 -4.55 -0.41
N SER A 186 9.87 -4.83 -0.86
CA SER A 186 10.16 -5.70 -2.02
C SER A 186 9.65 -7.12 -1.82
N ILE A 187 9.77 -7.68 -0.62
CA ILE A 187 9.23 -9.01 -0.31
C ILE A 187 7.72 -9.05 -0.55
N VAL A 188 6.99 -8.05 -0.07
CA VAL A 188 5.54 -7.96 -0.26
C VAL A 188 5.20 -7.77 -1.73
N ALA A 189 5.88 -6.84 -2.41
CA ALA A 189 5.66 -6.54 -3.82
C ALA A 189 5.87 -7.78 -4.70
N LEU A 190 6.93 -8.56 -4.45
CA LEU A 190 7.21 -9.79 -5.19
C LEU A 190 6.07 -10.80 -5.06
N PHE A 191 5.60 -11.07 -3.83
CA PHE A 191 4.52 -12.01 -3.60
C PHE A 191 3.21 -11.53 -4.22
N SER A 192 2.81 -10.29 -3.95
CA SER A 192 1.55 -9.74 -4.44
C SER A 192 1.52 -9.61 -5.96
N ARG A 193 2.65 -9.25 -6.58
CA ARG A 193 2.74 -9.16 -8.04
C ARG A 193 2.70 -10.51 -8.72
N VAL A 194 3.46 -11.49 -8.22
CA VAL A 194 3.50 -12.84 -8.81
C VAL A 194 2.21 -13.58 -8.51
N GLY A 195 1.76 -13.60 -7.26
CA GLY A 195 0.52 -14.28 -6.84
C GLY A 195 -0.71 -13.66 -7.51
N GLY A 196 -0.81 -12.34 -7.49
CA GLY A 196 -1.88 -11.58 -8.15
C GLY A 196 -1.91 -11.81 -9.65
N GLY A 197 -0.76 -11.72 -10.32
CA GLY A 197 -0.66 -11.93 -11.76
C GLY A 197 -1.02 -13.36 -12.20
N ILE A 198 -0.63 -14.37 -11.42
CA ILE A 198 -1.04 -15.77 -11.68
C ILE A 198 -2.55 -15.93 -11.52
N TYR A 199 -3.13 -15.40 -10.44
CA TYR A 199 -4.56 -15.47 -10.20
C TYR A 199 -5.36 -14.75 -11.31
N THR A 200 -5.01 -13.51 -11.63
CA THR A 200 -5.67 -12.71 -12.69
C THR A 200 -5.68 -13.46 -14.01
N LYS A 201 -4.51 -13.93 -14.46
CA LYS A 201 -4.46 -14.65 -15.74
C LYS A 201 -5.16 -16.02 -15.72
N SER A 202 -5.16 -16.71 -14.61
CA SER A 202 -5.89 -17.98 -14.49
C SER A 202 -7.40 -17.76 -14.51
N ALA A 203 -7.89 -16.70 -13.87
CA ALA A 203 -9.30 -16.36 -13.84
C ALA A 203 -9.81 -15.87 -15.22
N ASP A 204 -9.09 -14.93 -15.85
CA ASP A 204 -9.35 -14.39 -17.19
C ASP A 204 -9.42 -15.51 -18.24
N VAL A 205 -8.37 -16.30 -18.38
CA VAL A 205 -8.33 -17.41 -19.34
C VAL A 205 -9.39 -18.48 -19.03
N GLY A 206 -9.63 -18.78 -17.74
CA GLY A 206 -10.64 -19.74 -17.33
C GLY A 206 -12.07 -19.26 -17.64
N ALA A 207 -12.38 -17.99 -17.37
CA ALA A 207 -13.66 -17.37 -17.70
C ALA A 207 -13.90 -17.33 -19.22
N ASP A 208 -12.86 -17.01 -20.00
CA ASP A 208 -12.91 -16.98 -21.46
C ASP A 208 -13.15 -18.36 -22.07
N LEU A 209 -12.46 -19.38 -21.58
CA LEU A 209 -12.65 -20.75 -22.08
C LEU A 209 -14.08 -21.24 -21.81
N VAL A 210 -14.58 -21.06 -20.61
CA VAL A 210 -15.94 -21.49 -20.25
C VAL A 210 -16.99 -20.67 -21.01
N GLY A 211 -16.86 -19.35 -21.06
CA GLY A 211 -17.82 -18.47 -21.68
C GLY A 211 -17.79 -18.57 -23.21
N LYS A 212 -16.68 -18.19 -23.82
CA LYS A 212 -16.57 -18.04 -25.28
C LYS A 212 -16.48 -19.36 -26.00
N VAL A 213 -15.71 -20.34 -25.47
CA VAL A 213 -15.42 -21.59 -26.19
C VAL A 213 -16.44 -22.67 -25.88
N GLU A 214 -16.77 -22.92 -24.60
CA GLU A 214 -17.67 -24.00 -24.22
C GLU A 214 -19.14 -23.58 -24.33
N ALA A 215 -19.53 -22.42 -23.78
CA ALA A 215 -20.91 -21.98 -23.73
C ALA A 215 -21.35 -21.12 -24.92
N GLY A 216 -20.42 -20.54 -25.67
CA GLY A 216 -20.70 -19.66 -26.81
C GLY A 216 -21.45 -18.38 -26.42
N ILE A 217 -21.20 -17.86 -25.22
CA ILE A 217 -21.81 -16.64 -24.68
C ILE A 217 -20.82 -15.49 -24.68
N PRO A 218 -21.27 -14.22 -24.62
CA PRO A 218 -20.40 -13.05 -24.49
C PRO A 218 -19.48 -13.13 -23.28
N GLU A 219 -18.38 -12.38 -23.29
CA GLU A 219 -17.32 -12.37 -22.25
C GLU A 219 -17.88 -12.18 -20.86
N ASP A 220 -18.54 -11.08 -20.60
CA ASP A 220 -19.08 -10.72 -19.28
C ASP A 220 -20.53 -11.18 -19.03
N ASP A 221 -20.96 -12.25 -19.68
CA ASP A 221 -22.32 -12.74 -19.54
C ASP A 221 -22.54 -13.26 -18.10
N PRO A 222 -23.59 -12.80 -17.39
CA PRO A 222 -23.86 -13.21 -16.01
C PRO A 222 -24.13 -14.71 -15.81
N ARG A 223 -24.33 -15.45 -16.89
CA ARG A 223 -24.46 -16.92 -16.86
C ARG A 223 -23.09 -17.62 -16.80
N ASN A 224 -22.00 -16.92 -17.09
CA ASN A 224 -20.66 -17.45 -16.99
C ASN A 224 -20.22 -17.49 -15.52
N PRO A 225 -19.97 -18.67 -14.92
CA PRO A 225 -19.55 -18.77 -13.52
C PRO A 225 -18.15 -18.18 -13.26
N GLY A 226 -17.34 -18.00 -14.30
CA GLY A 226 -16.01 -17.43 -14.21
C GLY A 226 -15.95 -15.91 -14.04
N VAL A 227 -17.02 -15.17 -14.40
CA VAL A 227 -17.01 -13.70 -14.43
C VAL A 227 -16.67 -13.07 -13.07
N ILE A 228 -17.18 -13.62 -11.97
CA ILE A 228 -16.84 -13.09 -10.63
C ILE A 228 -15.36 -13.33 -10.31
N ALA A 229 -14.83 -14.50 -10.64
CA ALA A 229 -13.41 -14.80 -10.41
C ALA A 229 -12.50 -13.92 -11.25
N ASP A 230 -12.89 -13.59 -12.46
CA ASP A 230 -12.21 -12.70 -13.37
C ASP A 230 -12.18 -11.25 -12.81
N ASN A 231 -13.32 -10.72 -12.42
CA ASN A 231 -13.41 -9.41 -11.75
C ASN A 231 -12.60 -9.36 -10.43
N VAL A 232 -12.55 -10.45 -9.67
CA VAL A 232 -11.67 -10.55 -8.49
C VAL A 232 -10.21 -10.49 -8.93
N GLY A 233 -9.87 -11.17 -10.03
CA GLY A 233 -8.54 -11.19 -10.63
C GLY A 233 -8.03 -9.81 -10.97
N ASP A 234 -8.84 -9.00 -11.63
CA ASP A 234 -8.49 -7.62 -11.97
C ASP A 234 -8.16 -6.78 -10.71
N ASN A 235 -8.99 -6.88 -9.68
CA ASN A 235 -8.70 -6.19 -8.43
C ASN A 235 -7.40 -6.69 -7.77
N VAL A 236 -7.16 -7.99 -7.82
CA VAL A 236 -5.95 -8.61 -7.24
C VAL A 236 -4.70 -8.17 -8.00
N GLY A 237 -4.74 -8.20 -9.34
CA GLY A 237 -3.62 -7.79 -10.19
C GLY A 237 -3.29 -6.31 -10.07
N ASP A 238 -4.31 -5.46 -10.23
CA ASP A 238 -4.12 -4.02 -10.37
C ASP A 238 -3.97 -3.31 -9.02
N ILE A 239 -4.58 -3.82 -7.95
CA ILE A 239 -4.55 -3.15 -6.66
C ILE A 239 -3.54 -3.80 -5.71
N ALA A 240 -3.64 -5.10 -5.45
CA ALA A 240 -2.67 -5.76 -4.59
C ALA A 240 -1.29 -5.84 -5.26
N GLY A 241 -1.23 -6.35 -6.49
CA GLY A 241 0.02 -6.52 -7.22
C GLY A 241 0.70 -5.21 -7.57
N MET A 242 0.05 -4.36 -8.37
CA MET A 242 0.63 -3.08 -8.79
C MET A 242 0.78 -2.08 -7.65
N GLY A 243 -0.17 -2.05 -6.70
CA GLY A 243 -0.11 -1.13 -5.58
C GLY A 243 1.08 -1.39 -4.65
N SER A 244 1.40 -2.66 -4.40
CA SER A 244 2.59 -3.05 -3.63
C SER A 244 3.90 -2.74 -4.38
N ASP A 245 3.91 -2.90 -5.69
CA ASP A 245 5.05 -2.56 -6.57
C ASP A 245 5.33 -1.04 -6.56
N ILE A 246 4.26 -0.23 -6.60
CA ILE A 246 4.38 1.23 -6.48
C ILE A 246 4.89 1.63 -5.08
N PHE A 247 4.42 0.97 -4.03
CA PHE A 247 4.90 1.21 -2.66
C PHE A 247 6.40 0.94 -2.55
N GLU A 248 6.87 -0.21 -3.06
CA GLU A 248 8.28 -0.57 -3.12
C GLU A 248 9.11 0.48 -3.85
N SER A 249 8.70 0.83 -5.07
CA SER A 249 9.42 1.78 -5.92
C SER A 249 9.48 3.18 -5.30
N TYR A 250 8.39 3.62 -4.66
CA TYR A 250 8.32 4.88 -3.95
C TYR A 250 9.28 4.91 -2.76
N CYS A 251 9.25 3.87 -1.92
CA CYS A 251 10.11 3.76 -0.76
C CYS A 251 11.59 3.60 -1.16
N GLY A 252 11.88 2.80 -2.18
CA GLY A 252 13.23 2.65 -2.73
C GLY A 252 13.81 3.97 -3.24
N SER A 253 12.98 4.77 -3.91
CA SER A 253 13.39 6.11 -4.37
C SER A 253 13.68 7.07 -3.20
N MET A 254 12.89 7.00 -2.13
CA MET A 254 13.14 7.82 -0.93
C MET A 254 14.42 7.39 -0.19
N VAL A 255 14.72 6.09 -0.14
CA VAL A 255 15.95 5.58 0.48
C VAL A 255 17.19 5.97 -0.33
N ALA A 256 17.06 6.05 -1.65
CA ALA A 256 18.17 6.41 -2.55
C ALA A 256 18.52 7.91 -2.54
N CYS A 257 17.66 8.80 -1.99
CA CYS A 257 17.89 10.24 -1.91
C CYS A 257 18.59 10.65 -0.61
#